data_794f0a44d5cf2bdba7eb2ca8ec9f98be
#
_entry.id   794f0a44d5cf2bdba7eb2ca8ec9f98be
#
_cell.length_a   1.000
_cell.length_b   1.000
_cell.length_c   1.000
_cell.angle_alpha   90.00
_cell.angle_beta   90.00
_cell.angle_gamma   90.00
#
_symmetry.space_group_name_H-M   'P 1'
#
loop_
_entity.id
_entity.type
_entity.pdbx_description
1 polymer ?
#
loop_
_entity_poly.entity_id
_entity_poly.type
_entity_poly.pdbx_seq_one_letter_code
_entity_poly.pdbx_strand_id
1 'polypeptide(L)'
;MLQGTIRTNKPEARELLVRRMKEVSQKTAEVYGGSVEIEMISEVPPLICNPELTDEMVGYMKELPIPGLTLYPGASSSASEDFAVVAEKVPSTFMYISAGYLDERGTYGAHNPKVQFNEEVCPTGAACMAHCAVEWLKHNK
;
A
#
# COMPACT_ATOMS: atom_id res chain seq x y z
N MET A 1 23.24 -10.55 15.38
CA MET A 1 22.07 -9.69 15.18
C MET A 1 21.25 -10.24 14.04
N LEU A 2 19.94 -10.34 14.20
CA LEU A 2 18.99 -10.73 13.15
C LEU A 2 18.08 -9.52 12.87
N GLN A 3 17.81 -9.30 11.59
CA GLN A 3 16.85 -8.26 11.15
C GLN A 3 15.86 -8.87 10.17
N GLY A 4 14.64 -8.40 10.19
CA GLY A 4 13.59 -8.90 9.31
C GLY A 4 12.41 -7.95 9.19
N THR A 5 11.44 -8.32 8.38
CA THR A 5 10.20 -7.56 8.19
C THR A 5 9.01 -8.50 8.36
N ILE A 6 8.00 -8.06 9.09
CA ILE A 6 6.70 -8.71 9.19
C ILE A 6 5.75 -7.96 8.26
N ARG A 7 5.08 -8.69 7.37
CA ARG A 7 4.06 -8.13 6.48
C ARG A 7 2.77 -8.90 6.63
N THR A 8 1.68 -8.19 6.81
CA THR A 8 0.33 -8.75 6.93
C THR A 8 -0.68 -7.81 6.28
N ASN A 9 -1.79 -8.38 5.85
CA ASN A 9 -2.92 -7.64 5.31
C ASN A 9 -4.14 -7.63 6.25
N LYS A 10 -3.97 -8.11 7.49
CA LYS A 10 -5.00 -8.11 8.52
C LYS A 10 -4.41 -7.69 9.87
N PRO A 11 -5.04 -6.77 10.60
CA PRO A 11 -4.56 -6.33 11.93
C PRO A 11 -4.36 -7.49 12.91
N GLU A 12 -5.34 -8.40 12.98
CA GLU A 12 -5.31 -9.53 13.93
C GLU A 12 -4.14 -10.49 13.63
N ALA A 13 -3.84 -10.69 12.34
CA ALA A 13 -2.69 -11.49 11.92
C ALA A 13 -1.36 -10.83 12.32
N ARG A 14 -1.29 -9.49 12.22
CA ARG A 14 -0.13 -8.73 12.65
C ARG A 14 0.12 -8.89 14.14
N GLU A 15 -0.89 -8.66 14.96
CA GLU A 15 -0.80 -8.81 16.42
C GLU A 15 -0.33 -10.22 16.82
N LEU A 16 -0.94 -11.24 16.20
CA LEU A 16 -0.56 -12.62 16.43
C LEU A 16 0.90 -12.88 16.07
N LEU A 17 1.34 -12.46 14.89
CA LEU A 17 2.71 -12.70 14.42
C LEU A 17 3.75 -11.98 15.27
N VAL A 18 3.53 -10.73 15.64
CA VAL A 18 4.44 -9.96 16.52
C VAL A 18 4.56 -10.64 17.88
N ARG A 19 3.43 -11.01 18.50
CA ARG A 19 3.43 -11.71 19.77
C ARG A 19 4.17 -13.04 19.69
N ARG A 20 3.86 -13.86 18.69
CA ARG A 20 4.50 -15.18 18.53
C ARG A 20 5.99 -15.08 18.19
N MET A 21 6.38 -14.11 17.38
CA MET A 21 7.80 -13.86 17.10
C MET A 21 8.57 -13.56 18.39
N LYS A 22 8.06 -12.65 19.22
CA LYS A 22 8.70 -12.31 20.50
C LYS A 22 8.80 -13.53 21.42
N GLU A 23 7.70 -14.27 21.58
CA GLU A 23 7.65 -15.46 22.42
C GLU A 23 8.63 -16.56 21.96
N VAL A 24 8.62 -16.88 20.67
CA VAL A 24 9.48 -17.91 20.11
C VAL A 24 10.95 -17.51 20.21
N SER A 25 11.30 -16.26 19.92
CA SER A 25 12.66 -15.77 20.02
C SER A 25 13.19 -15.87 21.45
N GLN A 26 12.42 -15.45 22.45
CA GLN A 26 12.80 -15.53 23.85
C GLN A 26 13.01 -16.96 24.30
N LYS A 27 12.03 -17.83 24.05
CA LYS A 27 12.12 -19.25 24.44
C LYS A 27 13.27 -19.98 23.74
N THR A 28 13.53 -19.65 22.48
CA THR A 28 14.66 -20.21 21.75
C THR A 28 15.99 -19.78 22.37
N ALA A 29 16.13 -18.50 22.70
CA ALA A 29 17.38 -18.03 23.35
C ALA A 29 17.59 -18.72 24.72
N GLU A 30 16.54 -18.86 25.52
CA GLU A 30 16.59 -19.54 26.82
C GLU A 30 17.05 -21.00 26.72
N VAL A 31 16.59 -21.74 25.69
CA VAL A 31 16.99 -23.14 25.46
C VAL A 31 18.51 -23.25 25.28
N TYR A 32 19.15 -22.24 24.69
CA TYR A 32 20.60 -22.19 24.49
C TYR A 32 21.35 -21.43 25.58
N GLY A 33 20.70 -21.11 26.72
CA GLY A 33 21.31 -20.40 27.84
C GLY A 33 21.61 -18.93 27.58
N GLY A 34 20.97 -18.33 26.56
CA GLY A 34 21.13 -16.94 26.18
C GLY A 34 19.88 -16.11 26.45
N SER A 35 19.93 -14.85 26.03
CA SER A 35 18.82 -13.91 26.06
C SER A 35 18.68 -13.20 24.72
N VAL A 36 17.53 -12.63 24.46
CA VAL A 36 17.27 -11.82 23.25
C VAL A 36 16.60 -10.52 23.65
N GLU A 37 17.07 -9.45 23.05
CA GLU A 37 16.42 -8.15 23.04
C GLU A 37 15.77 -7.94 21.68
N ILE A 38 14.51 -7.49 21.65
CA ILE A 38 13.73 -7.36 20.42
C ILE A 38 13.22 -5.92 20.32
N GLU A 39 13.66 -5.23 19.31
CA GLU A 39 13.25 -3.89 18.98
C GLU A 39 12.36 -3.89 17.72
N MET A 40 11.25 -3.18 17.79
CA MET A 40 10.38 -2.89 16.64
C MET A 40 10.69 -1.48 16.14
N ILE A 41 11.45 -1.38 15.05
CA ILE A 41 11.97 -0.09 14.55
C ILE A 41 10.88 0.72 13.85
N SER A 42 9.97 0.04 13.14
CA SER A 42 8.87 0.68 12.41
C SER A 42 7.63 -0.19 12.49
N GLU A 43 6.51 0.45 12.80
CA GLU A 43 5.22 -0.21 12.94
C GLU A 43 4.17 0.54 12.12
N VAL A 44 4.00 0.11 10.86
CA VAL A 44 2.97 0.64 9.97
C VAL A 44 1.84 -0.39 9.88
N PRO A 45 0.57 0.00 10.07
CA PRO A 45 -0.57 -0.91 9.95
C PRO A 45 -0.79 -1.36 8.50
N PRO A 46 -1.60 -2.41 8.26
CA PRO A 46 -2.06 -2.72 6.92
C PRO A 46 -2.85 -1.55 6.32
N LEU A 47 -2.56 -1.18 5.08
CA LEU A 47 -3.38 -0.22 4.36
C LEU A 47 -4.68 -0.90 3.92
N ILE A 48 -5.79 -0.45 4.47
CA ILE A 48 -7.13 -0.94 4.15
C ILE A 48 -7.93 0.23 3.59
N CYS A 49 -8.26 0.16 2.31
CA CYS A 49 -9.13 1.13 1.66
C CYS A 49 -10.58 0.95 2.10
N ASN A 50 -11.31 2.04 2.26
CA ASN A 50 -12.74 2.00 2.49
C ASN A 50 -13.45 1.55 1.20
N PRO A 51 -14.25 0.48 1.22
CA PRO A 51 -14.85 -0.07 0.00
C PRO A 51 -15.81 0.90 -0.69
N GLU A 52 -16.69 1.54 0.07
CA GLU A 52 -17.70 2.45 -0.45
C GLU A 52 -17.05 3.66 -1.12
N LEU A 53 -16.07 4.27 -0.45
CA LEU A 53 -15.31 5.39 -1.01
C LEU A 53 -14.51 4.97 -2.24
N THR A 54 -13.96 3.76 -2.24
CA THR A 54 -13.21 3.23 -3.40
C THR A 54 -14.14 3.05 -4.60
N ASP A 55 -15.31 2.48 -4.41
CA ASP A 55 -16.30 2.29 -5.46
C ASP A 55 -16.80 3.64 -6.03
N GLU A 56 -17.00 4.63 -5.16
CA GLU A 56 -17.38 6.00 -5.55
C GLU A 56 -16.27 6.64 -6.41
N MET A 57 -15.00 6.58 -5.98
CA MET A 57 -13.87 7.11 -6.75
C MET A 57 -13.69 6.40 -8.09
N VAL A 58 -13.86 5.08 -8.14
CA VAL A 58 -13.85 4.30 -9.38
C VAL A 58 -14.98 4.76 -10.31
N GLY A 59 -16.15 5.08 -9.76
CA GLY A 59 -17.26 5.67 -10.50
C GLY A 59 -16.84 6.95 -11.21
N TYR A 60 -16.32 7.90 -10.47
CA TYR A 60 -15.87 9.20 -11.01
C TYR A 60 -14.76 9.03 -12.07
N MET A 61 -13.79 8.16 -11.83
CA MET A 61 -12.72 7.93 -12.81
C MET A 61 -13.22 7.35 -14.13
N LYS A 62 -14.30 6.58 -14.13
CA LYS A 62 -14.92 6.05 -15.36
C LYS A 62 -15.54 7.14 -16.24
N GLU A 63 -15.86 8.28 -15.67
CA GLU A 63 -16.42 9.43 -16.40
C GLU A 63 -15.37 10.23 -17.17
N LEU A 64 -14.09 10.04 -16.84
CA LEU A 64 -12.99 10.74 -17.50
C LEU A 64 -12.81 10.26 -18.94
N PRO A 65 -12.80 11.18 -19.92
CA PRO A 65 -12.60 10.85 -21.33
C PRO A 65 -11.11 10.64 -21.64
N ILE A 66 -10.44 9.76 -20.88
CA ILE A 66 -9.01 9.47 -21.08
C ILE A 66 -8.88 8.18 -21.89
N PRO A 67 -8.39 8.26 -23.14
CA PRO A 67 -8.21 7.07 -23.97
C PRO A 67 -7.27 6.06 -23.30
N GLY A 68 -7.66 4.79 -23.27
CA GLY A 68 -6.84 3.71 -22.72
C GLY A 68 -6.79 3.63 -21.18
N LEU A 69 -7.49 4.49 -20.45
CA LEU A 69 -7.60 4.37 -19.01
C LEU A 69 -8.32 3.05 -18.65
N THR A 70 -7.61 2.20 -17.93
CA THR A 70 -8.16 0.92 -17.43
C THR A 70 -8.04 0.90 -15.93
N LEU A 71 -9.14 0.57 -15.25
CA LEU A 71 -9.24 0.54 -13.79
C LEU A 71 -9.29 -0.90 -13.31
N TYR A 72 -8.50 -1.22 -12.29
CA TYR A 72 -8.45 -2.53 -11.64
C TYR A 72 -8.79 -2.39 -10.15
N PRO A 73 -10.07 -2.24 -9.80
CA PRO A 73 -10.48 -2.15 -8.40
C PRO A 73 -10.22 -3.46 -7.67
N GLY A 74 -9.92 -3.38 -6.36
CA GLY A 74 -9.69 -4.55 -5.52
C GLY A 74 -8.29 -5.16 -5.66
N ALA A 75 -7.35 -4.49 -6.30
CA ALA A 75 -5.95 -4.93 -6.31
C ALA A 75 -5.38 -4.98 -4.89
N SER A 76 -4.64 -6.04 -4.59
CA SER A 76 -3.98 -6.22 -3.30
C SER A 76 -2.47 -6.27 -3.48
N SER A 77 -1.74 -5.65 -2.56
CA SER A 77 -0.27 -5.63 -2.55
C SER A 77 0.25 -5.99 -1.16
N SER A 78 1.41 -6.64 -1.10
CA SER A 78 2.15 -6.88 0.15
C SER A 78 3.13 -5.74 0.47
N ALA A 79 3.08 -4.63 -0.26
CA ALA A 79 3.88 -3.45 0.03
C ALA A 79 3.47 -2.82 1.36
N SER A 80 4.37 -2.03 1.94
CA SER A 80 4.10 -1.21 3.11
C SER A 80 3.91 0.23 2.66
N GLU A 81 2.94 0.91 3.26
CA GLU A 81 2.57 2.28 2.90
C GLU A 81 2.20 3.04 4.18
N ASP A 82 2.85 4.17 4.45
CA ASP A 82 2.61 4.96 5.65
C ASP A 82 1.27 5.69 5.64
N PHE A 83 0.67 5.90 4.47
CA PHE A 83 -0.70 6.37 4.32
C PHE A 83 -1.72 5.46 5.05
N ALA A 84 -1.35 4.22 5.37
CA ALA A 84 -2.14 3.33 6.20
C ALA A 84 -2.52 3.95 7.56
N VAL A 85 -1.63 4.78 8.13
CA VAL A 85 -1.90 5.50 9.39
C VAL A 85 -3.01 6.55 9.23
N VAL A 86 -3.11 7.16 8.06
CA VAL A 86 -4.21 8.08 7.71
C VAL A 86 -5.50 7.28 7.52
N ALA A 87 -5.42 6.16 6.79
CA ALA A 87 -6.58 5.31 6.51
C ALA A 87 -7.20 4.67 7.77
N GLU A 88 -6.45 4.52 8.86
CA GLU A 88 -7.00 4.13 10.17
C GLU A 88 -7.85 5.22 10.83
N LYS A 89 -7.68 6.48 10.45
CA LYS A 89 -8.33 7.63 11.11
C LYS A 89 -9.52 8.16 10.35
N VAL A 90 -9.46 8.08 9.03
CA VAL A 90 -10.52 8.60 8.14
C VAL A 90 -10.76 7.62 7.01
N PRO A 91 -12.01 7.50 6.51
CA PRO A 91 -12.29 6.72 5.32
C PRO A 91 -11.38 7.17 4.18
N SER A 92 -10.62 6.25 3.63
CA SER A 92 -9.59 6.55 2.64
C SER A 92 -9.59 5.53 1.51
N THR A 93 -9.11 5.93 0.36
CA THR A 93 -8.76 5.04 -0.74
C THR A 93 -7.36 5.37 -1.24
N PHE A 94 -6.67 4.37 -1.76
CA PHE A 94 -5.32 4.51 -2.28
C PHE A 94 -5.25 3.97 -3.69
N MET A 95 -4.74 4.76 -4.60
CA MET A 95 -4.70 4.43 -6.02
C MET A 95 -3.26 4.31 -6.49
N TYR A 96 -2.95 3.21 -7.17
CA TYR A 96 -1.70 3.05 -7.90
C TYR A 96 -1.91 3.40 -9.36
N ILE A 97 -0.95 4.09 -9.96
CA ILE A 97 -0.86 4.23 -11.41
C ILE A 97 0.29 3.36 -11.91
N SER A 98 0.02 2.58 -12.94
CA SER A 98 1.06 1.81 -13.60
C SER A 98 1.91 2.72 -14.47
N ALA A 99 3.17 2.90 -14.12
CA ALA A 99 4.13 3.76 -14.81
C ALA A 99 5.30 2.98 -15.40
N GLY A 100 5.15 1.66 -15.57
CA GLY A 100 6.15 0.83 -16.23
C GLY A 100 6.08 0.95 -17.76
N TYR A 101 7.24 0.89 -18.41
CA TYR A 101 7.29 0.70 -19.85
C TYR A 101 6.95 -0.74 -20.23
N LEU A 102 6.37 -0.93 -21.41
CA LEU A 102 6.05 -2.25 -21.97
C LEU A 102 7.20 -2.86 -22.79
N ASP A 103 8.32 -2.18 -22.88
CA ASP A 103 9.54 -2.60 -23.56
C ASP A 103 10.67 -2.94 -22.56
N GLU A 104 11.90 -3.05 -23.02
CA GLU A 104 13.09 -3.39 -22.21
C GLU A 104 13.34 -2.42 -21.04
N ARG A 105 12.87 -1.18 -21.12
CA ARG A 105 12.96 -0.20 -20.03
C ARG A 105 12.14 -0.61 -18.80
N GLY A 106 11.09 -1.40 -18.99
CA GLY A 106 10.23 -1.94 -17.93
C GLY A 106 10.79 -3.18 -17.22
N THR A 107 12.03 -3.59 -17.53
CA THR A 107 12.65 -4.81 -16.96
C THR A 107 12.84 -4.73 -15.45
N TYR A 108 13.06 -3.52 -14.92
CA TYR A 108 13.33 -3.30 -13.50
C TYR A 108 12.10 -2.70 -12.80
N GLY A 109 11.67 -3.35 -11.72
CA GLY A 109 10.56 -2.86 -10.89
C GLY A 109 10.96 -1.71 -9.96
N ALA A 110 9.97 -1.17 -9.26
CA ALA A 110 10.15 -0.16 -8.23
C ALA A 110 11.20 -0.62 -7.19
N HIS A 111 11.95 0.34 -6.63
CA HIS A 111 13.08 0.13 -5.71
C HIS A 111 14.36 -0.48 -6.32
N ASN A 112 14.39 -0.78 -7.62
CA ASN A 112 15.63 -1.14 -8.30
C ASN A 112 16.35 0.17 -8.72
N PRO A 113 17.69 0.30 -8.55
CA PRO A 113 18.41 1.51 -8.94
C PRO A 113 18.42 1.78 -10.45
N LYS A 114 18.00 0.82 -11.27
CA LYS A 114 17.87 0.95 -12.73
C LYS A 114 16.42 1.12 -13.19
N VAL A 115 15.47 1.29 -12.25
CA VAL A 115 14.07 1.49 -12.62
C VAL A 115 13.90 2.73 -13.49
N GLN A 116 13.02 2.63 -14.48
CA GLN A 116 12.59 3.74 -15.32
C GLN A 116 11.07 3.82 -15.26
N PHE A 117 10.57 5.01 -15.00
CA PHE A 117 9.15 5.28 -15.01
C PHE A 117 8.76 6.05 -16.26
N ASN A 118 7.62 5.69 -16.82
CA ASN A 118 7.02 6.44 -17.91
C ASN A 118 6.30 7.68 -17.36
N GLU A 119 6.91 8.84 -17.51
CA GLU A 119 6.37 10.12 -17.03
C GLU A 119 5.10 10.56 -17.78
N GLU A 120 4.82 10.00 -18.95
CA GLU A 120 3.60 10.30 -19.73
C GLU A 120 2.31 9.90 -18.99
N VAL A 121 2.40 9.06 -17.95
CA VAL A 121 1.24 8.70 -17.13
C VAL A 121 0.91 9.74 -16.04
N CYS A 122 1.84 10.64 -15.73
CA CYS A 122 1.64 11.63 -14.66
C CYS A 122 0.42 12.54 -14.88
N PRO A 123 0.16 13.07 -16.09
CA PRO A 123 -1.05 13.85 -16.35
C PRO A 123 -2.33 13.06 -16.10
N THR A 124 -2.34 11.78 -16.45
CA THR A 124 -3.48 10.88 -16.19
C THR A 124 -3.73 10.72 -14.69
N GLY A 125 -2.67 10.46 -13.92
CA GLY A 125 -2.78 10.36 -12.45
C GLY A 125 -3.30 11.65 -11.82
N ALA A 126 -2.76 12.79 -12.23
CA ALA A 126 -3.20 14.10 -11.75
C ALA A 126 -4.67 14.39 -12.09
N ALA A 127 -5.09 14.08 -13.32
CA ALA A 127 -6.47 14.24 -13.76
C ALA A 127 -7.44 13.36 -12.95
N CYS A 128 -7.09 12.08 -12.72
CA CYS A 128 -7.89 11.18 -11.90
C CYS A 128 -8.06 11.70 -10.47
N MET A 129 -6.98 12.12 -9.82
CA MET A 129 -7.04 12.64 -8.45
C MET A 129 -7.87 13.94 -8.36
N ALA A 130 -7.62 14.88 -9.26
CA ALA A 130 -8.34 16.15 -9.27
C ALA A 130 -9.84 15.95 -9.53
N HIS A 131 -10.18 15.10 -10.51
CA HIS A 131 -11.59 14.80 -10.83
C HIS A 131 -12.31 14.13 -9.66
N CYS A 132 -11.70 13.10 -9.05
CA CYS A 132 -12.27 12.46 -7.88
C CYS A 132 -12.54 13.45 -6.74
N ALA A 133 -11.58 14.33 -6.44
CA ALA A 133 -11.75 15.32 -5.38
C ALA A 133 -12.90 16.32 -5.69
N VAL A 134 -12.98 16.81 -6.93
CA VAL A 134 -14.01 17.75 -7.36
C VAL A 134 -15.40 17.10 -7.32
N GLU A 135 -15.54 15.89 -7.87
CA GLU A 135 -16.85 15.21 -7.89
C GLU A 135 -17.29 14.82 -6.48
N TRP A 136 -16.37 14.35 -5.66
CA TRP A 136 -16.70 14.06 -4.26
C TRP A 136 -17.20 15.28 -3.51
N LEU A 137 -16.55 16.43 -3.65
CA LEU A 137 -16.99 17.69 -3.04
C LEU A 137 -18.36 18.19 -3.55
N LYS A 138 -18.73 17.86 -4.78
CA LYS A 138 -20.06 18.21 -5.32
C LYS A 138 -21.18 17.36 -4.71
N HIS A 139 -20.89 16.08 -4.44
CA HIS A 139 -21.89 15.13 -3.99
C HIS A 139 -21.96 15.00 -2.45
N ASN A 140 -20.93 15.44 -1.73
CA ASN A 140 -20.82 15.31 -0.27
C ASN A 140 -20.75 16.69 0.42
N LYS A 141 -21.75 17.54 0.15
CA LYS A 141 -21.88 18.89 0.76
C LYS A 141 -22.57 18.81 2.11
#